data_d3814f8e6b34003e2387835d5dbbee5f
#
_entry.id   d3814f8e6b34003e2387835d5dbbee5f
#
_cell.length_a   1.000
_cell.length_b   1.000
_cell.length_c   1.000
_cell.angle_alpha   90.00
_cell.angle_beta   90.00
_cell.angle_gamma   90.00
#
_symmetry.space_group_name_H-M   'P 1'
#
loop_
_entity.id
_entity.type
_entity.pdbx_description
1 polymer ?
#
loop_
_entity_poly.entity_id
_entity_poly.type
_entity_poly.pdbx_seq_one_letter_code
_entity_poly.pdbx_strand_id
1 'polypeptide(L)'
;MKGLFNLMTVCDTLRATIFENLSVMFTGIVQTQATVVSAVLREGIMKLVLSVDSHHLEKLTHGASIAINGCCLTVTDFEVRGADVVGQVSFDVIDETLKLTNLSALQQGDRVNFERSVTFGTELGGHIVSGHIHCQATILAFIRDADNCRIKLAIPEQWKKYILYKGFISVNGASLTVGKLEEDGFWLHLIPETLALTNIGLAHVGDVFNIEVDQQTYTTVNTVEHYLRKNRGNFSL
;
A
#
# COMPACT_ATOMS: atom_id res chain seq x y z
N MET A 1 -42.82 24.69 10.58
CA MET A 1 -42.24 23.42 11.06
C MET A 1 -41.87 22.37 9.96
N LYS A 2 -42.23 22.58 8.69
CA LYS A 2 -41.84 21.62 7.59
C LYS A 2 -40.44 21.81 7.02
N GLY A 3 -39.77 22.95 7.25
CA GLY A 3 -38.43 23.22 6.69
C GLY A 3 -37.26 22.61 7.47
N LEU A 4 -37.40 22.43 8.78
CA LEU A 4 -36.31 21.86 9.61
C LEU A 4 -36.15 20.33 9.42
N PHE A 5 -37.24 19.63 9.12
CA PHE A 5 -37.22 18.18 8.90
C PHE A 5 -36.50 17.81 7.61
N ASN A 6 -36.52 18.68 6.59
CA ASN A 6 -35.86 18.45 5.31
C ASN A 6 -34.33 18.66 5.39
N LEU A 7 -33.85 19.55 6.27
CA LEU A 7 -32.43 19.80 6.46
C LEU A 7 -31.73 18.65 7.18
N MET A 8 -32.37 18.05 8.19
CA MET A 8 -31.81 16.89 8.90
C MET A 8 -31.71 15.66 8.00
N THR A 9 -32.74 15.39 7.20
CA THR A 9 -32.71 14.25 6.26
C THR A 9 -31.68 14.43 5.17
N VAL A 10 -31.45 15.64 4.64
CA VAL A 10 -30.40 15.94 3.68
C VAL A 10 -29.00 15.83 4.33
N CYS A 11 -28.87 16.26 5.58
CA CYS A 11 -27.60 16.15 6.31
C CYS A 11 -27.26 14.68 6.64
N ASP A 12 -28.25 13.87 6.99
CA ASP A 12 -28.07 12.44 7.24
C ASP A 12 -27.80 11.65 5.94
N THR A 13 -28.45 12.01 4.85
CA THR A 13 -28.17 11.43 3.51
C THR A 13 -26.78 11.84 3.00
N LEU A 14 -26.39 13.11 3.16
CA LEU A 14 -25.04 13.59 2.82
C LEU A 14 -23.99 12.96 3.72
N ARG A 15 -24.27 12.79 5.01
CA ARG A 15 -23.41 12.05 5.92
C ARG A 15 -23.23 10.60 5.46
N ALA A 16 -24.32 9.88 5.20
CA ALA A 16 -24.26 8.50 4.71
C ALA A 16 -23.48 8.41 3.39
N THR A 17 -23.76 9.28 2.42
CA THR A 17 -23.08 9.30 1.11
C THR A 17 -21.60 9.69 1.22
N ILE A 18 -21.24 10.60 2.14
CA ILE A 18 -19.83 10.94 2.41
C ILE A 18 -19.13 9.80 3.13
N PHE A 19 -19.81 9.09 4.02
CA PHE A 19 -19.24 7.94 4.75
C PHE A 19 -19.09 6.70 3.86
N GLU A 20 -20.00 6.46 2.91
CA GLU A 20 -19.90 5.36 1.94
C GLU A 20 -18.81 5.57 0.88
N ASN A 21 -18.38 6.82 0.63
CA ASN A 21 -17.32 7.18 -0.31
C ASN A 21 -15.97 7.51 0.35
N LEU A 22 -15.78 7.26 1.64
CA LEU A 22 -14.44 7.22 2.20
C LEU A 22 -13.75 5.97 1.63
N SER A 23 -13.08 6.18 0.49
CA SER A 23 -12.15 5.19 -0.06
C SER A 23 -11.26 4.70 1.07
N VAL A 24 -11.12 3.40 1.17
CA VAL A 24 -10.16 2.76 2.09
C VAL A 24 -8.82 3.46 1.91
N MET A 25 -8.25 3.94 3.01
CA MET A 25 -6.98 4.66 3.00
C MET A 25 -6.05 4.05 4.04
N PHE A 26 -4.76 4.15 3.74
CA PHE A 26 -3.65 3.77 4.60
C PHE A 26 -2.70 4.96 4.75
N THR A 27 -1.77 4.87 5.68
CA THR A 27 -0.78 5.93 5.93
C THR A 27 0.59 5.59 5.37
N GLY A 28 0.80 4.32 5.02
CA GLY A 28 2.12 3.79 4.70
C GLY A 28 3.00 3.63 5.94
N ILE A 29 2.40 3.61 7.12
CA ILE A 29 3.08 3.25 8.37
C ILE A 29 2.77 1.79 8.67
N VAL A 30 3.68 0.92 8.30
CA VAL A 30 3.56 -0.52 8.57
C VAL A 30 3.46 -0.74 10.08
N GLN A 31 2.40 -1.40 10.52
CA GLN A 31 2.14 -1.63 11.94
C GLN A 31 2.89 -2.84 12.47
N THR A 32 3.04 -3.87 11.65
CA THR A 32 3.74 -5.11 12.00
C THR A 32 4.04 -5.91 10.73
N GLN A 33 4.71 -7.04 10.92
CA GLN A 33 4.84 -8.08 9.89
C GLN A 33 3.95 -9.28 10.27
N ALA A 34 3.17 -9.76 9.31
CA ALA A 34 2.45 -11.02 9.41
C ALA A 34 3.24 -12.15 8.74
N THR A 35 2.99 -13.39 9.15
CA THR A 35 3.60 -14.58 8.55
C THR A 35 2.58 -15.31 7.68
N VAL A 36 2.97 -15.71 6.49
CA VAL A 36 2.14 -16.52 5.59
C VAL A 36 1.96 -17.93 6.17
N VAL A 37 0.72 -18.29 6.48
CA VAL A 37 0.34 -19.64 6.91
C VAL A 37 0.10 -20.52 5.69
N SER A 38 -0.62 -19.98 4.69
CA SER A 38 -0.84 -20.64 3.40
C SER A 38 -1.17 -19.63 2.30
N ALA A 39 -0.74 -19.96 1.07
CA ALA A 39 -1.08 -19.23 -0.15
C ALA A 39 -1.44 -20.29 -1.21
N VAL A 40 -2.73 -20.53 -1.43
CA VAL A 40 -3.22 -21.61 -2.28
C VAL A 40 -4.03 -21.05 -3.44
N LEU A 41 -3.48 -21.15 -4.65
CA LEU A 41 -4.17 -20.76 -5.89
C LEU A 41 -5.18 -21.85 -6.32
N ARG A 42 -6.44 -21.46 -6.52
CA ARG A 42 -7.51 -22.31 -7.06
C ARG A 42 -8.37 -21.47 -8.01
N GLU A 43 -8.56 -21.96 -9.21
CA GLU A 43 -9.46 -21.33 -10.21
C GLU A 43 -9.23 -19.83 -10.44
N GLY A 44 -7.96 -19.39 -10.41
CA GLY A 44 -7.58 -17.99 -10.62
C GLY A 44 -7.68 -17.09 -9.37
N ILE A 45 -8.12 -17.62 -8.23
CA ILE A 45 -8.16 -16.90 -6.94
C ILE A 45 -7.18 -17.56 -5.97
N MET A 46 -6.31 -16.77 -5.35
CA MET A 46 -5.43 -17.25 -4.30
C MET A 46 -6.05 -17.00 -2.94
N LYS A 47 -6.31 -18.08 -2.20
CA LYS A 47 -6.65 -17.98 -0.78
C LYS A 47 -5.36 -17.77 0.02
N LEU A 48 -5.18 -16.58 0.56
CA LEU A 48 -4.05 -16.18 1.40
C LEU A 48 -4.48 -16.19 2.87
N VAL A 49 -3.77 -16.94 3.71
CA VAL A 49 -3.98 -16.97 5.16
C VAL A 49 -2.72 -16.50 5.84
N LEU A 50 -2.86 -15.49 6.69
CA LEU A 50 -1.77 -14.89 7.44
C LEU A 50 -1.96 -15.10 8.94
N SER A 51 -0.87 -15.24 9.68
CA SER A 51 -0.84 -15.19 11.14
C SER A 51 -0.23 -13.88 11.60
N VAL A 52 -0.83 -13.25 12.60
CA VAL A 52 -0.39 -11.99 13.19
C VAL A 52 -0.84 -11.94 14.65
N ASP A 53 -0.17 -11.12 15.48
CA ASP A 53 -0.61 -10.94 16.86
C ASP A 53 -2.07 -10.52 16.94
N SER A 54 -2.85 -11.18 17.81
CA SER A 54 -4.30 -11.00 17.90
C SER A 54 -4.73 -9.57 18.18
N HIS A 55 -3.89 -8.74 18.83
CA HIS A 55 -4.21 -7.34 19.09
C HIS A 55 -4.37 -6.52 17.78
N HIS A 56 -3.69 -6.91 16.69
CA HIS A 56 -3.90 -6.30 15.37
C HIS A 56 -5.24 -6.69 14.72
N LEU A 57 -5.90 -7.72 15.25
CA LEU A 57 -7.22 -8.19 14.77
C LEU A 57 -8.37 -7.73 15.66
N GLU A 58 -8.09 -6.98 16.73
CA GLU A 58 -9.14 -6.45 17.60
C GLU A 58 -10.11 -5.57 16.83
N LYS A 59 -11.42 -5.74 17.09
CA LYS A 59 -12.49 -5.01 16.40
C LYS A 59 -12.45 -5.12 14.87
N LEU A 60 -11.76 -6.14 14.34
CA LEU A 60 -11.80 -6.43 12.92
C LEU A 60 -13.20 -6.91 12.53
N THR A 61 -13.63 -6.62 11.32
CA THR A 61 -14.90 -7.08 10.77
C THR A 61 -14.69 -7.74 9.41
N HIS A 62 -15.56 -8.67 9.03
CA HIS A 62 -15.60 -9.16 7.66
C HIS A 62 -15.81 -7.98 6.70
N GLY A 63 -15.12 -8.00 5.57
CA GLY A 63 -15.15 -6.91 4.61
C GLY A 63 -14.25 -5.72 4.95
N ALA A 64 -13.58 -5.71 6.11
CA ALA A 64 -12.57 -4.70 6.41
C ALA A 64 -11.38 -4.78 5.44
N SER A 65 -10.67 -3.69 5.27
CA SER A 65 -9.48 -3.64 4.42
C SER A 65 -8.21 -3.64 5.24
N ILE A 66 -7.24 -4.40 4.76
CA ILE A 66 -5.88 -4.48 5.31
C ILE A 66 -4.90 -4.39 4.14
N ALA A 67 -3.86 -3.58 4.28
CA ALA A 67 -2.76 -3.53 3.30
C ALA A 67 -1.74 -4.63 3.62
N ILE A 68 -1.53 -5.53 2.69
CA ILE A 68 -0.53 -6.59 2.73
C ILE A 68 0.54 -6.31 1.68
N ASN A 69 1.79 -6.10 2.13
CA ASN A 69 2.85 -5.56 1.27
C ASN A 69 2.35 -4.35 0.45
N GLY A 70 1.56 -3.47 1.08
CA GLY A 70 0.96 -2.29 0.46
C GLY A 70 -0.25 -2.54 -0.42
N CYS A 71 -0.60 -3.80 -0.70
CA CYS A 71 -1.78 -4.14 -1.49
C CYS A 71 -3.02 -4.19 -0.59
N CYS A 72 -4.04 -3.39 -0.89
CA CYS A 72 -5.32 -3.41 -0.18
C CYS A 72 -6.07 -4.72 -0.47
N LEU A 73 -6.30 -5.51 0.58
CA LEU A 73 -7.05 -6.75 0.53
C LEU A 73 -8.26 -6.71 1.45
N THR A 74 -9.35 -7.32 1.02
CA THR A 74 -10.59 -7.43 1.80
C THR A 74 -10.55 -8.69 2.67
N VAL A 75 -10.79 -8.52 3.96
CA VAL A 75 -10.87 -9.63 4.92
C VAL A 75 -12.09 -10.49 4.63
N THR A 76 -11.84 -11.76 4.33
CA THR A 76 -12.89 -12.77 4.07
C THR A 76 -13.19 -13.62 5.31
N ASP A 77 -12.19 -13.82 6.17
CA ASP A 77 -12.35 -14.57 7.43
C ASP A 77 -11.23 -14.21 8.42
N PHE A 78 -11.49 -14.33 9.72
CA PHE A 78 -10.45 -14.13 10.73
C PHE A 78 -10.79 -14.87 12.04
N GLU A 79 -9.74 -15.24 12.77
CA GLU A 79 -9.83 -15.88 14.07
C GLU A 79 -8.95 -15.14 15.09
N VAL A 80 -9.56 -14.67 16.18
CA VAL A 80 -8.87 -14.04 17.31
C VAL A 80 -8.81 -15.05 18.47
N ARG A 81 -7.62 -15.42 18.91
CA ARG A 81 -7.40 -16.48 19.89
C ARG A 81 -7.05 -15.97 21.29
N GLY A 82 -7.34 -14.74 21.64
CA GLY A 82 -6.98 -14.09 22.91
C GLY A 82 -5.85 -13.08 22.75
N ALA A 83 -5.67 -12.20 23.74
CA ALA A 83 -4.83 -11.00 23.60
C ALA A 83 -3.34 -11.30 23.40
N ASP A 84 -2.82 -12.39 23.95
CA ASP A 84 -1.38 -12.75 23.90
C ASP A 84 -1.10 -13.93 22.97
N VAL A 85 -2.00 -14.22 22.03
CA VAL A 85 -1.91 -15.36 21.13
C VAL A 85 -1.98 -14.88 19.68
N VAL A 86 -1.30 -15.61 18.80
CA VAL A 86 -1.35 -15.34 17.36
C VAL A 86 -2.74 -15.65 16.80
N GLY A 87 -3.36 -14.67 16.14
CA GLY A 87 -4.59 -14.84 15.38
C GLY A 87 -4.32 -15.14 13.92
N GLN A 88 -5.37 -15.40 13.16
CA GLN A 88 -5.30 -15.63 11.73
C GLN A 88 -6.28 -14.72 10.98
N VAL A 89 -5.91 -14.29 9.78
CA VAL A 89 -6.76 -13.52 8.87
C VAL A 89 -6.62 -14.06 7.46
N SER A 90 -7.72 -14.14 6.73
CA SER A 90 -7.80 -14.71 5.39
C SER A 90 -8.26 -13.69 4.37
N PHE A 91 -7.75 -13.84 3.14
CA PHE A 91 -8.06 -13.01 1.99
C PHE A 91 -8.23 -13.86 0.75
N ASP A 92 -9.09 -13.42 -0.17
CA ASP A 92 -9.18 -13.95 -1.51
C ASP A 92 -8.55 -12.95 -2.49
N VAL A 93 -7.41 -13.34 -3.08
CA VAL A 93 -6.63 -12.47 -3.98
C VAL A 93 -6.90 -12.87 -5.42
N ILE A 94 -7.49 -11.94 -6.20
CA ILE A 94 -7.88 -12.16 -7.60
C ILE A 94 -6.67 -12.10 -8.54
N ASP A 95 -6.83 -12.67 -9.72
CA ASP A 95 -5.78 -12.80 -10.74
C ASP A 95 -5.14 -11.47 -11.16
N GLU A 96 -5.91 -10.39 -11.27
CA GLU A 96 -5.40 -9.05 -11.60
C GLU A 96 -4.43 -8.54 -10.52
N THR A 97 -4.79 -8.72 -9.25
CA THR A 97 -3.91 -8.37 -8.13
C THR A 97 -2.64 -9.22 -8.13
N LEU A 98 -2.77 -10.51 -8.39
CA LEU A 98 -1.62 -11.43 -8.46
C LEU A 98 -0.64 -11.08 -9.59
N LYS A 99 -1.13 -10.58 -10.73
CA LYS A 99 -0.30 -10.15 -11.86
C LYS A 99 0.51 -8.89 -11.55
N LEU A 100 -0.07 -7.96 -10.79
CA LEU A 100 0.52 -6.65 -10.52
C LEU A 100 1.40 -6.62 -9.27
N THR A 101 1.29 -7.62 -8.39
CA THR A 101 1.92 -7.60 -7.07
C THR A 101 2.85 -8.78 -6.84
N ASN A 102 3.75 -8.63 -5.86
CA ASN A 102 4.61 -9.71 -5.39
C ASN A 102 3.87 -10.77 -4.55
N LEU A 103 2.56 -10.61 -4.35
CA LEU A 103 1.75 -11.57 -3.59
C LEU A 103 1.69 -12.94 -4.28
N SER A 104 1.78 -12.98 -5.61
CA SER A 104 1.78 -14.24 -6.39
C SER A 104 2.96 -15.18 -6.08
N ALA A 105 4.07 -14.63 -5.56
CA ALA A 105 5.26 -15.39 -5.21
C ALA A 105 5.30 -15.86 -3.75
N LEU A 106 4.31 -15.48 -2.94
CA LEU A 106 4.29 -15.80 -1.51
C LEU A 106 4.20 -17.30 -1.25
N GLN A 107 5.00 -17.75 -0.28
CA GLN A 107 5.04 -19.12 0.21
C GLN A 107 4.81 -19.17 1.72
N GLN A 108 4.46 -20.34 2.23
CA GLN A 108 4.34 -20.57 3.66
C GLN A 108 5.66 -20.20 4.38
N GLY A 109 5.55 -19.41 5.44
CA GLY A 109 6.67 -18.92 6.23
C GLY A 109 7.18 -17.54 5.84
N ASP A 110 6.78 -17.00 4.67
CA ASP A 110 7.17 -15.66 4.26
C ASP A 110 6.61 -14.59 5.20
N ARG A 111 7.36 -13.48 5.32
CA ARG A 111 6.97 -12.31 6.09
C ARG A 111 6.42 -11.24 5.17
N VAL A 112 5.26 -10.71 5.50
CA VAL A 112 4.61 -9.64 4.75
C VAL A 112 4.34 -8.44 5.65
N ASN A 113 4.45 -7.23 5.12
CA ASN A 113 4.07 -6.02 5.82
C ASN A 113 2.56 -5.97 5.99
N PHE A 114 2.11 -5.53 7.16
CA PHE A 114 0.72 -5.48 7.55
C PHE A 114 0.38 -4.09 8.07
N GLU A 115 -0.66 -3.47 7.50
CA GLU A 115 -1.23 -2.20 7.97
C GLU A 115 -2.75 -2.26 7.86
N ARG A 116 -3.47 -1.91 8.93
CA ARG A 116 -4.92 -1.75 8.91
C ARG A 116 -5.31 -0.40 8.32
N SER A 117 -6.46 -0.35 7.66
CA SER A 117 -7.02 0.91 7.18
C SER A 117 -7.17 1.93 8.31
N VAL A 118 -6.96 3.21 7.98
CA VAL A 118 -7.12 4.32 8.92
C VAL A 118 -8.55 4.45 9.41
N THR A 119 -8.70 4.96 10.62
CA THR A 119 -9.97 5.35 11.22
C THR A 119 -10.00 6.85 11.45
N PHE A 120 -11.17 7.42 11.70
CA PHE A 120 -11.27 8.82 12.09
C PHE A 120 -10.43 9.10 13.35
N GLY A 121 -9.60 10.13 13.27
CA GLY A 121 -8.70 10.51 14.36
C GLY A 121 -7.34 9.83 14.32
N THR A 122 -7.07 8.95 13.36
CA THR A 122 -5.73 8.38 13.15
C THR A 122 -4.76 9.48 12.73
N GLU A 123 -3.59 9.55 13.36
CA GLU A 123 -2.50 10.43 12.96
C GLU A 123 -1.89 9.95 11.64
N LEU A 124 -1.68 10.86 10.69
CA LEU A 124 -1.08 10.57 9.39
C LEU A 124 0.43 10.79 9.47
N GLY A 125 1.19 9.79 9.91
CA GLY A 125 2.65 9.86 10.02
C GLY A 125 3.43 9.71 8.71
N GLY A 126 2.80 9.18 7.66
CA GLY A 126 3.38 8.99 6.32
C GLY A 126 2.74 9.90 5.27
N HIS A 127 2.22 9.30 4.21
CA HIS A 127 1.38 9.97 3.21
C HIS A 127 0.12 9.14 2.94
N ILE A 128 -0.83 9.69 2.20
CA ILE A 128 -2.06 8.95 1.83
C ILE A 128 -1.71 7.87 0.83
N VAL A 129 -1.96 6.61 1.20
CA VAL A 129 -1.75 5.41 0.41
C VAL A 129 -3.10 4.74 0.20
N SER A 130 -3.42 4.37 -1.04
CA SER A 130 -4.70 3.73 -1.38
C SER A 130 -4.66 2.21 -1.27
N GLY A 131 -3.48 1.62 -1.35
CA GLY A 131 -3.28 0.18 -1.45
C GLY A 131 -3.45 -0.36 -2.86
N HIS A 132 -3.44 0.50 -3.88
CA HIS A 132 -3.54 0.12 -5.28
C HIS A 132 -2.15 0.11 -5.92
N ILE A 133 -1.58 -1.07 -6.03
CA ILE A 133 -0.23 -1.24 -6.57
C ILE A 133 -0.20 -0.90 -8.05
N HIS A 134 0.74 -0.05 -8.43
CA HIS A 134 0.92 0.40 -9.81
C HIS A 134 1.90 -0.46 -10.59
N CYS A 135 2.97 -0.90 -9.94
CA CYS A 135 4.00 -1.76 -10.54
C CYS A 135 4.83 -2.46 -9.45
N GLN A 136 5.79 -3.24 -9.90
CA GLN A 136 6.82 -3.82 -9.06
C GLN A 136 8.16 -3.16 -9.35
N ALA A 137 9.02 -3.07 -8.33
CA ALA A 137 10.39 -2.60 -8.44
C ALA A 137 11.37 -3.69 -8.03
N THR A 138 12.47 -3.80 -8.75
CA THR A 138 13.56 -4.74 -8.43
C THR A 138 14.65 -4.02 -7.64
N ILE A 139 15.18 -4.67 -6.63
CA ILE A 139 16.31 -4.18 -5.84
C ILE A 139 17.62 -4.33 -6.65
N LEU A 140 18.22 -3.19 -7.02
CA LEU A 140 19.52 -3.17 -7.73
C LEU A 140 20.71 -3.16 -6.78
N ALA A 141 20.55 -2.50 -5.62
CA ALA A 141 21.59 -2.42 -4.61
C ALA A 141 21.00 -2.26 -3.22
N PHE A 142 21.63 -2.85 -2.22
CA PHE A 142 21.27 -2.73 -0.82
C PHE A 142 22.56 -2.53 -0.01
N ILE A 143 22.81 -1.29 0.43
CA ILE A 143 24.03 -0.89 1.12
C ILE A 143 23.67 -0.64 2.59
N ARG A 144 24.36 -1.36 3.45
CA ARG A 144 24.21 -1.26 4.92
C ARG A 144 25.54 -0.77 5.50
N ASP A 145 25.64 0.51 5.81
CA ASP A 145 26.80 1.13 6.44
C ASP A 145 26.42 1.56 7.86
N ALA A 146 26.92 0.87 8.87
CA ALA A 146 26.70 1.17 10.30
C ALA A 146 25.29 1.71 10.61
N ASP A 147 25.12 3.05 10.59
CA ASP A 147 23.87 3.72 10.91
C ASP A 147 23.06 4.15 9.66
N ASN A 148 23.59 3.93 8.45
CA ASN A 148 22.94 4.32 7.20
C ASN A 148 22.61 3.11 6.35
N CYS A 149 21.33 2.96 6.03
CA CYS A 149 20.88 1.96 5.08
C CYS A 149 20.33 2.64 3.83
N ARG A 150 20.79 2.18 2.65
CA ARG A 150 20.33 2.70 1.36
C ARG A 150 19.94 1.55 0.46
N ILE A 151 18.84 1.70 -0.23
CA ILE A 151 18.36 0.74 -1.22
C ILE A 151 18.17 1.46 -2.56
N LYS A 152 18.60 0.84 -3.65
CA LYS A 152 18.34 1.31 -5.01
C LYS A 152 17.30 0.42 -5.66
N LEU A 153 16.26 1.03 -6.20
CA LEU A 153 15.15 0.35 -6.86
C LEU A 153 15.07 0.74 -8.32
N ALA A 154 14.90 -0.25 -9.20
CA ALA A 154 14.50 -0.05 -10.59
C ALA A 154 13.02 -0.29 -10.76
N ILE A 155 12.35 0.58 -11.52
CA ILE A 155 10.95 0.42 -11.91
C ILE A 155 10.79 0.46 -13.42
N PRO A 156 9.68 -0.07 -13.98
CA PRO A 156 9.39 0.05 -15.40
C PRO A 156 9.35 1.50 -15.86
N GLU A 157 9.87 1.77 -17.07
CA GLU A 157 10.11 3.11 -17.64
C GLU A 157 8.89 4.03 -17.55
N GLN A 158 7.70 3.50 -17.81
CA GLN A 158 6.44 4.26 -17.80
C GLN A 158 6.08 4.88 -16.44
N TRP A 159 6.65 4.35 -15.34
CA TRP A 159 6.39 4.81 -13.98
C TRP A 159 7.42 5.82 -13.48
N LYS A 160 8.58 5.94 -14.13
CA LYS A 160 9.67 6.85 -13.73
C LYS A 160 9.22 8.31 -13.63
N LYS A 161 8.32 8.75 -14.50
CA LYS A 161 7.80 10.13 -14.50
C LYS A 161 7.03 10.54 -13.24
N TYR A 162 6.61 9.57 -12.43
CA TYR A 162 5.94 9.81 -11.16
C TYR A 162 6.89 9.78 -9.96
N ILE A 163 8.17 9.47 -10.17
CA ILE A 163 9.18 9.42 -9.12
C ILE A 163 9.91 10.74 -9.06
N LEU A 164 9.63 11.53 -8.04
CA LEU A 164 10.19 12.86 -7.87
C LEU A 164 11.18 12.89 -6.71
N TYR A 165 12.32 13.57 -6.90
CA TYR A 165 13.28 13.78 -5.81
C TYR A 165 12.60 14.47 -4.62
N LYS A 166 12.75 13.91 -3.41
CA LYS A 166 12.08 14.31 -2.17
C LYS A 166 10.56 14.14 -2.17
N GLY A 167 9.96 13.53 -3.21
CA GLY A 167 8.56 13.10 -3.20
C GLY A 167 8.36 11.83 -2.36
N PHE A 168 7.09 11.48 -2.14
CA PHE A 168 6.72 10.24 -1.48
C PHE A 168 6.60 9.08 -2.47
N ILE A 169 6.80 7.88 -1.94
CA ILE A 169 6.53 6.62 -2.61
C ILE A 169 6.18 5.56 -1.57
N SER A 170 5.23 4.68 -1.88
CA SER A 170 4.95 3.51 -1.06
C SER A 170 5.69 2.29 -1.62
N VAL A 171 6.49 1.63 -0.79
CA VAL A 171 7.29 0.44 -1.13
C VAL A 171 6.91 -0.69 -0.19
N ASN A 172 6.30 -1.75 -0.72
CA ASN A 172 5.68 -2.81 0.10
C ASN A 172 4.80 -2.26 1.24
N GLY A 173 4.10 -1.13 0.99
CA GLY A 173 3.24 -0.46 1.96
C GLY A 173 3.96 0.52 2.88
N ALA A 174 5.28 0.60 2.86
CA ALA A 174 6.01 1.59 3.65
C ALA A 174 6.11 2.94 2.91
N SER A 175 5.65 4.01 3.54
CA SER A 175 5.81 5.39 3.06
C SER A 175 7.26 5.83 3.19
N LEU A 176 7.90 6.09 2.05
CA LEU A 176 9.31 6.46 2.00
C LEU A 176 9.52 7.73 1.18
N THR A 177 10.61 8.43 1.47
CA THR A 177 11.02 9.62 0.72
C THR A 177 12.03 9.23 -0.36
N VAL A 178 11.75 9.64 -1.59
CA VAL A 178 12.62 9.43 -2.74
C VAL A 178 13.91 10.24 -2.58
N GLY A 179 15.04 9.55 -2.68
CA GLY A 179 16.38 10.14 -2.68
C GLY A 179 16.87 10.48 -4.10
N LYS A 180 18.15 10.23 -4.35
CA LYS A 180 18.78 10.50 -5.65
C LYS A 180 18.12 9.68 -6.77
N LEU A 181 17.83 10.34 -7.88
CA LEU A 181 17.37 9.71 -9.11
C LEU A 181 18.56 9.41 -10.00
N GLU A 182 18.58 8.25 -10.65
CA GLU A 182 19.57 7.80 -11.62
C GLU A 182 18.86 7.22 -12.85
N GLU A 183 19.57 7.04 -13.94
CA GLU A 183 18.99 6.54 -15.20
C GLU A 183 18.32 5.17 -15.04
N ASP A 184 18.96 4.29 -14.27
CA ASP A 184 18.51 2.91 -14.04
C ASP A 184 17.63 2.72 -12.79
N GLY A 185 17.39 3.80 -11.99
CA GLY A 185 16.55 3.68 -10.79
C GLY A 185 16.66 4.88 -9.86
N PHE A 186 16.19 4.69 -8.63
CA PHE A 186 16.22 5.71 -7.59
C PHE A 186 16.63 5.13 -6.24
N TRP A 187 17.21 5.98 -5.40
CA TRP A 187 17.66 5.63 -4.07
C TRP A 187 16.63 5.99 -3.01
N LEU A 188 16.55 5.14 -2.00
CA LEU A 188 15.83 5.38 -0.75
C LEU A 188 16.83 5.27 0.41
N HIS A 189 16.66 6.13 1.41
CA HIS A 189 17.40 6.08 2.66
C HIS A 189 16.48 5.57 3.75
N LEU A 190 16.89 4.51 4.44
CA LEU A 190 16.09 3.79 5.40
C LEU A 190 16.65 4.01 6.81
N ILE A 191 15.77 4.31 7.75
CA ILE A 191 16.12 4.40 9.17
C ILE A 191 16.03 3.00 9.80
N PRO A 192 16.74 2.75 10.91
CA PRO A 192 16.72 1.46 11.59
C PRO A 192 15.31 0.96 11.93
N GLU A 193 14.42 1.85 12.34
CA GLU A 193 13.02 1.53 12.67
C GLU A 193 12.28 0.93 11.45
N THR A 194 12.42 1.53 10.26
CA THR A 194 11.82 1.00 9.04
C THR A 194 12.32 -0.41 8.73
N LEU A 195 13.61 -0.66 8.91
CA LEU A 195 14.21 -1.99 8.69
C LEU A 195 13.73 -3.03 9.71
N ALA A 196 13.49 -2.62 10.95
CA ALA A 196 13.03 -3.51 12.01
C ALA A 196 11.54 -3.87 11.84
N LEU A 197 10.70 -2.88 11.52
CA LEU A 197 9.26 -3.07 11.44
C LEU A 197 8.78 -3.66 10.10
N THR A 198 9.57 -3.54 9.03
CA THR A 198 9.14 -3.98 7.69
C THR A 198 9.94 -5.15 7.16
N ASN A 199 9.36 -5.89 6.22
CA ASN A 199 10.07 -6.94 5.50
C ASN A 199 11.17 -6.40 4.56
N ILE A 200 11.28 -5.09 4.37
CA ILE A 200 12.37 -4.46 3.62
C ILE A 200 13.71 -4.79 4.27
N GLY A 201 13.76 -4.89 5.61
CA GLY A 201 14.96 -5.27 6.34
C GLY A 201 15.47 -6.69 6.04
N LEU A 202 14.62 -7.57 5.53
CA LEU A 202 14.93 -8.96 5.20
C LEU A 202 15.32 -9.16 3.74
N ALA A 203 15.19 -8.13 2.91
CA ALA A 203 15.32 -8.23 1.47
C ALA A 203 16.79 -8.29 0.99
N HIS A 204 16.97 -8.79 -0.22
CA HIS A 204 18.24 -8.95 -0.92
C HIS A 204 18.19 -8.31 -2.31
N VAL A 205 19.35 -8.10 -2.91
CA VAL A 205 19.46 -7.67 -4.31
C VAL A 205 18.80 -8.72 -5.21
N GLY A 206 17.94 -8.25 -6.11
CA GLY A 206 17.14 -9.11 -7.00
C GLY A 206 15.70 -9.33 -6.50
N ASP A 207 15.43 -9.12 -5.22
CA ASP A 207 14.04 -9.19 -4.71
C ASP A 207 13.17 -8.09 -5.31
N VAL A 208 11.87 -8.32 -5.25
CA VAL A 208 10.87 -7.46 -5.89
C VAL A 208 9.90 -6.90 -4.86
N PHE A 209 9.69 -5.58 -4.91
CA PHE A 209 8.76 -4.86 -4.05
C PHE A 209 7.56 -4.31 -4.83
N ASN A 210 6.40 -4.30 -4.21
CA ASN A 210 5.22 -3.60 -4.68
C ASN A 210 5.43 -2.09 -4.57
N ILE A 211 5.06 -1.36 -5.62
CA ILE A 211 5.16 0.09 -5.68
C ILE A 211 3.79 0.72 -5.90
N GLU A 212 3.46 1.67 -5.04
CA GLU A 212 2.40 2.63 -5.27
C GLU A 212 3.02 4.03 -5.34
N VAL A 213 2.84 4.71 -6.48
CA VAL A 213 3.28 6.10 -6.65
C VAL A 213 2.34 7.05 -5.91
N ASP A 214 2.84 8.19 -5.47
CA ASP A 214 2.03 9.19 -4.76
C ASP A 214 0.84 9.63 -5.60
N GLN A 215 -0.37 9.55 -5.03
CA GLN A 215 -1.63 9.80 -5.71
C GLN A 215 -1.76 11.25 -6.23
N GLN A 216 -1.20 12.21 -5.51
CA GLN A 216 -1.22 13.61 -5.94
C GLN A 216 -0.33 13.80 -7.16
N THR A 217 0.87 13.23 -7.14
CA THR A 217 1.80 13.23 -8.28
C THR A 217 1.18 12.52 -9.48
N TYR A 218 0.59 11.33 -9.26
CA TYR A 218 -0.07 10.56 -10.32
C TYR A 218 -1.19 11.35 -10.99
N THR A 219 -2.09 11.94 -10.21
CA THR A 219 -3.20 12.74 -10.72
C THR A 219 -2.70 13.97 -11.47
N THR A 220 -1.74 14.70 -10.91
CA THR A 220 -1.20 15.93 -11.51
C THR A 220 -0.53 15.64 -12.85
N VAL A 221 0.39 14.69 -12.91
CA VAL A 221 1.10 14.34 -14.15
C VAL A 221 0.14 13.90 -15.24
N ASN A 222 -0.80 12.99 -14.92
CA ASN A 222 -1.78 12.51 -15.91
C ASN A 222 -2.73 13.62 -16.38
N THR A 223 -3.18 14.51 -15.49
CA THR A 223 -4.03 15.65 -15.88
C THR A 223 -3.31 16.59 -16.82
N VAL A 224 -2.05 16.94 -16.53
CA VAL A 224 -1.23 17.79 -17.38
C VAL A 224 -0.99 17.12 -18.74
N GLU A 225 -0.60 15.86 -18.76
CA GLU A 225 -0.39 15.11 -20.01
C GLU A 225 -1.66 15.02 -20.86
N HIS A 226 -2.82 14.79 -20.22
CA HIS A 226 -4.10 14.77 -20.93
C HIS A 226 -4.43 16.14 -21.52
N TYR A 227 -4.26 17.20 -20.74
CA TYR A 227 -4.50 18.57 -21.20
C TYR A 227 -3.61 18.95 -22.39
N LEU A 228 -2.30 18.67 -22.31
CA LEU A 228 -1.35 18.96 -23.40
C LEU A 228 -1.66 18.14 -24.66
N ARG A 229 -2.03 16.87 -24.52
CA ARG A 229 -2.45 16.03 -25.67
C ARG A 229 -3.67 16.58 -26.36
N LYS A 230 -4.69 17.01 -25.61
CA LYS A 230 -5.94 17.56 -26.15
C LYS A 230 -5.73 18.92 -26.86
N ASN A 231 -4.75 19.70 -26.44
CA ASN A 231 -4.50 21.06 -26.95
C ASN A 231 -3.25 21.17 -27.85
N ARG A 232 -2.67 20.04 -28.30
CA ARG A 232 -1.46 20.05 -29.16
C ARG A 232 -1.54 20.97 -30.40
N GLY A 233 -2.74 21.23 -30.93
CA GLY A 233 -2.94 22.18 -32.04
C GLY A 233 -2.94 23.65 -31.64
N ASN A 234 -3.07 23.97 -30.34
CA ASN A 234 -3.19 25.36 -29.86
C ASN A 234 -1.86 25.94 -29.33
N PHE A 235 -0.81 25.15 -29.24
CA PHE A 235 0.53 25.54 -28.79
C PHE A 235 1.59 25.41 -29.89
N SER A 236 1.27 25.84 -31.11
CA SER A 236 2.31 26.12 -32.11
C SER A 236 3.00 27.44 -31.72
N LEU A 237 4.19 27.33 -31.11
CA LEU A 237 5.16 28.42 -31.04
C LEU A 237 5.76 28.68 -32.41
#